data_35f62a6d57ca096d3c5dde5243d435ea
#
_entry.id   35f62a6d57ca096d3c5dde5243d435ea
#
_cell.length_a   1.000
_cell.length_b   1.000
_cell.length_c   1.000
_cell.angle_alpha   90.00
_cell.angle_beta   90.00
_cell.angle_gamma   90.00
#
_symmetry.space_group_name_H-M   'P 1'
#
loop_
_entity.id
_entity.type
_entity.pdbx_description
1 polymer ?
#
loop_
_entity_poly.entity_id
_entity_poly.type
_entity_poly.pdbx_seq_one_letter_code
_entity_poly.pdbx_strand_id
1 'polypeptide(L)'
;MTKESTRTTAIFYCQNVPESGEEVRQALEKRYGKSIRLFPMPCSGRIDIVHLLRALEEFADAVYVITCPEGTCRYLEGNKRVKKRIERAKSIIETIGLEKERLNLITPAAGDDKFSLTTFSEEIMKAAMTIPASPVRVVKAHPPSSKKEGLRSGKRAQGKKKSK
;
A
#
# COMPACT_ATOMS: atom_id res chain seq x y z
N MET A 1 18.86 15.89 -20.90
CA MET A 1 17.53 15.25 -20.77
C MET A 1 17.37 14.82 -19.32
N THR A 2 16.74 15.64 -18.52
CA THR A 2 16.43 15.31 -17.12
C THR A 2 15.41 14.19 -17.12
N LYS A 3 15.81 13.03 -16.61
CA LYS A 3 14.95 11.87 -16.40
C LYS A 3 13.87 12.31 -15.40
N GLU A 4 12.69 12.60 -15.90
CA GLU A 4 11.54 12.95 -15.09
C GLU A 4 11.28 11.78 -14.13
N SER A 5 11.67 11.95 -12.88
CA SER A 5 11.48 10.93 -11.84
C SER A 5 9.98 10.80 -11.62
N THR A 6 9.38 9.76 -12.18
CA THR A 6 7.97 9.46 -12.01
C THR A 6 7.69 9.33 -10.51
N ARG A 7 6.93 10.28 -9.96
CA ARG A 7 6.50 10.26 -8.56
C ARG A 7 5.59 9.06 -8.34
N THR A 8 5.81 8.36 -7.25
CA THR A 8 5.03 7.17 -6.91
C THR A 8 4.32 7.38 -5.59
N THR A 9 3.02 7.18 -5.58
CA THR A 9 2.17 7.25 -4.39
C THR A 9 1.73 5.85 -3.99
N ALA A 10 1.96 5.48 -2.73
CA ALA A 10 1.44 4.25 -2.14
C ALA A 10 0.12 4.52 -1.43
N ILE A 11 -0.92 3.76 -1.73
CA ILE A 11 -2.23 3.84 -1.09
C ILE A 11 -2.54 2.50 -0.44
N PHE A 12 -2.60 2.49 0.88
CA PHE A 12 -3.10 1.37 1.68
C PHE A 12 -4.58 1.61 1.97
N TYR A 13 -5.44 0.65 1.66
CA TYR A 13 -6.87 0.84 1.85
C TYR A 13 -7.54 -0.37 2.52
N CYS A 14 -8.56 -0.08 3.32
CA CYS A 14 -9.38 -1.11 3.95
C CYS A 14 -10.29 -1.77 2.90
N GLN A 15 -10.39 -3.10 2.90
CA GLN A 15 -11.28 -3.83 1.99
C GLN A 15 -12.78 -3.58 2.24
N ASN A 16 -13.14 -2.90 3.34
CA ASN A 16 -14.52 -2.44 3.58
C ASN A 16 -14.83 -1.07 2.93
N VAL A 17 -13.88 -0.48 2.23
CA VAL A 17 -14.11 0.74 1.41
C VAL A 17 -14.92 0.33 0.19
N PRO A 18 -15.97 1.07 -0.19
CA PRO A 18 -16.67 0.84 -1.44
C PRO A 18 -15.73 0.82 -2.65
N GLU A 19 -16.05 0.00 -3.64
CA GLU A 19 -15.21 -0.19 -4.84
C GLU A 19 -13.78 -0.70 -4.54
N SER A 20 -13.59 -1.40 -3.41
CA SER A 20 -12.29 -1.95 -3.02
C SER A 20 -11.91 -3.25 -3.72
N GLY A 21 -12.69 -3.68 -4.73
CA GLY A 21 -12.48 -4.92 -5.48
C GLY A 21 -11.20 -4.91 -6.31
N GLU A 22 -10.74 -6.10 -6.63
CA GLU A 22 -9.51 -6.32 -7.41
C GLU A 22 -9.59 -5.68 -8.81
N GLU A 23 -10.77 -5.72 -9.45
CA GLU A 23 -10.99 -5.13 -10.77
C GLU A 23 -10.77 -3.61 -10.76
N VAL A 24 -11.31 -2.93 -9.73
CA VAL A 24 -11.14 -1.47 -9.57
C VAL A 24 -9.68 -1.14 -9.29
N ARG A 25 -9.02 -1.93 -8.44
CA ARG A 25 -7.59 -1.77 -8.17
C ARG A 25 -6.77 -1.84 -9.45
N GLN A 26 -6.98 -2.87 -10.26
CA GLN A 26 -6.27 -3.05 -11.53
C GLN A 26 -6.57 -1.93 -12.52
N ALA A 27 -7.82 -1.46 -12.61
CA ALA A 27 -8.20 -0.33 -13.45
C ALA A 27 -7.47 0.96 -13.05
N LEU A 28 -7.38 1.26 -11.75
CA LEU A 28 -6.66 2.41 -11.24
C LEU A 28 -5.15 2.29 -11.47
N GLU A 29 -4.54 1.13 -11.21
CA GLU A 29 -3.12 0.89 -11.47
C GLU A 29 -2.80 0.96 -12.97
N LYS A 30 -3.70 0.52 -13.84
CA LYS A 30 -3.57 0.67 -15.30
C LYS A 30 -3.66 2.13 -15.72
N ARG A 31 -4.61 2.90 -15.14
CA ARG A 31 -4.82 4.32 -15.46
C ARG A 31 -3.64 5.20 -15.07
N TYR A 32 -3.10 5.00 -13.88
CA TYR A 32 -2.01 5.82 -13.33
C TYR A 32 -0.61 5.21 -13.51
N GLY A 33 -0.53 3.97 -13.96
CA GLY A 33 0.72 3.28 -14.25
C GLY A 33 1.64 3.20 -13.03
N LYS A 34 2.88 3.65 -13.19
CA LYS A 34 3.89 3.61 -12.12
C LYS A 34 3.70 4.68 -11.04
N SER A 35 2.81 5.63 -11.26
CA SER A 35 2.58 6.74 -10.31
C SER A 35 1.73 6.35 -9.11
N ILE A 36 1.05 5.21 -9.15
CA ILE A 36 0.23 4.70 -8.05
C ILE A 36 0.57 3.24 -7.75
N ARG A 37 0.50 2.87 -6.48
CA ARG A 37 0.50 1.50 -6.01
C ARG A 37 -0.54 1.32 -4.92
N LEU A 38 -1.41 0.35 -5.10
CA LEU A 38 -2.59 0.11 -4.27
C LEU A 38 -2.43 -1.18 -3.46
N PHE A 39 -2.56 -1.09 -2.15
CA PHE A 39 -2.37 -2.21 -1.22
C PHE A 39 -3.66 -2.48 -0.44
N PRO A 40 -4.44 -3.52 -0.80
CA PRO A 40 -5.63 -3.91 -0.08
C PRO A 40 -5.28 -4.51 1.28
N MET A 41 -6.04 -4.14 2.30
CA MET A 41 -5.87 -4.66 3.65
C MET A 41 -7.22 -5.11 4.22
N PRO A 42 -7.28 -6.26 4.90
CA PRO A 42 -8.51 -6.69 5.57
C PRO A 42 -9.05 -5.66 6.57
N CYS A 43 -8.15 -4.93 7.21
CA CYS A 43 -8.46 -3.80 8.09
C CYS A 43 -7.28 -2.84 8.13
N SER A 44 -7.54 -1.54 8.03
CA SER A 44 -6.52 -0.50 8.15
C SER A 44 -5.79 -0.53 9.52
N GLY A 45 -6.45 -1.01 10.57
CA GLY A 45 -5.84 -1.20 11.88
C GLY A 45 -4.74 -2.27 11.95
N ARG A 46 -4.51 -3.04 10.88
CA ARG A 46 -3.40 -4.02 10.81
C ARG A 46 -2.12 -3.43 10.22
N ILE A 47 -2.18 -2.24 9.64
CA ILE A 47 -0.97 -1.60 9.12
C ILE A 47 -0.03 -1.28 10.28
N ASP A 48 1.25 -1.60 10.12
CA ASP A 48 2.29 -1.22 11.05
C ASP A 48 3.06 0.00 10.55
N ILE A 49 3.68 0.75 11.47
CA ILE A 49 4.54 1.90 11.17
C ILE A 49 5.64 1.49 10.17
N VAL A 50 6.21 0.30 10.35
CA VAL A 50 7.26 -0.23 9.48
C VAL A 50 6.83 -0.32 8.02
N HIS A 51 5.57 -0.69 7.75
CA HIS A 51 5.07 -0.75 6.36
C HIS A 51 5.01 0.64 5.71
N LEU A 52 4.61 1.66 6.48
CA LEU A 52 4.55 3.05 6.02
C LEU A 52 5.95 3.60 5.73
N LEU A 53 6.89 3.39 6.66
CA LEU A 53 8.25 3.87 6.52
C LEU A 53 9.01 3.15 5.40
N ARG A 54 8.83 1.84 5.25
CA ARG A 54 9.41 1.07 4.14
C ARG A 54 8.89 1.52 2.78
N ALA A 55 7.59 1.83 2.67
CA ALA A 55 7.05 2.34 1.42
C ALA A 55 7.73 3.65 1.01
N LEU A 56 7.96 4.57 1.95
CA LEU A 56 8.69 5.83 1.72
C LEU A 56 10.17 5.61 1.38
N GLU A 57 10.82 4.65 2.03
CA GLU A 57 12.23 4.33 1.80
C GLU A 57 12.46 3.66 0.45
N GLU A 58 11.61 2.69 0.09
CA GLU A 58 11.87 1.80 -1.03
C GLU A 58 11.36 2.35 -2.37
N PHE A 59 10.16 2.96 -2.40
CA PHE A 59 9.56 3.29 -3.69
C PHE A 59 8.59 4.48 -3.70
N ALA A 60 8.00 4.89 -2.58
CA ALA A 60 6.95 5.89 -2.58
C ALA A 60 7.47 7.28 -2.19
N ASP A 61 6.98 8.31 -2.87
CA ASP A 61 7.22 9.71 -2.50
C ASP A 61 6.20 10.19 -1.47
N ALA A 62 5.01 9.59 -1.48
CA ALA A 62 3.93 9.82 -0.50
C ALA A 62 3.17 8.52 -0.21
N VAL A 63 2.66 8.42 1.01
CA VAL A 63 1.87 7.28 1.48
C VAL A 63 0.55 7.77 2.03
N TYR A 64 -0.53 7.19 1.55
CA TYR A 64 -1.89 7.45 2.01
C TYR A 64 -2.50 6.18 2.59
N VAL A 65 -3.28 6.34 3.64
CA VAL A 65 -4.08 5.24 4.20
C VAL A 65 -5.54 5.64 4.18
N ILE A 66 -6.38 4.85 3.51
CA ILE A 66 -7.83 5.04 3.45
C ILE A 66 -8.47 4.05 4.42
N THR A 67 -9.23 4.56 5.38
CA THR A 67 -9.95 3.76 6.37
C THR A 67 -11.44 3.69 6.04
N CYS A 68 -12.15 2.75 6.67
CA CYS A 68 -13.60 2.85 6.78
C CYS A 68 -14.01 4.03 7.68
N PRO A 69 -15.24 4.57 7.55
CA PRO A 69 -15.75 5.64 8.39
C PRO A 69 -15.68 5.30 9.88
N GLU A 70 -15.62 6.33 10.73
CA GLU A 70 -15.67 6.13 12.18
C GLU A 70 -17.00 5.45 12.57
N GLY A 71 -16.91 4.50 13.51
CA GLY A 71 -18.06 3.72 13.97
C GLY A 71 -18.48 2.56 13.06
N THR A 72 -18.00 2.47 11.82
CA THR A 72 -18.34 1.40 10.86
C THR A 72 -17.25 0.32 10.73
N CYS A 73 -16.20 0.41 11.52
CA CYS A 73 -15.10 -0.54 11.43
C CYS A 73 -15.54 -1.94 11.85
N ARG A 74 -15.44 -2.93 10.94
CA ARG A 74 -15.76 -4.34 11.18
C ARG A 74 -14.99 -4.94 12.39
N TYR A 75 -13.82 -4.39 12.68
CA TYR A 75 -12.95 -4.80 13.79
C TYR A 75 -12.94 -3.78 14.93
N LEU A 76 -14.03 -3.03 15.11
CA LEU A 76 -14.33 -2.05 16.15
C LEU A 76 -13.43 -0.81 16.14
N GLU A 77 -12.12 -0.95 16.28
CA GLU A 77 -11.20 0.17 16.52
C GLU A 77 -10.08 0.31 15.48
N GLY A 78 -10.19 -0.37 14.35
CA GLY A 78 -9.11 -0.39 13.35
C GLY A 78 -8.72 1.00 12.86
N ASN A 79 -9.69 1.87 12.60
CA ASN A 79 -9.49 3.25 12.19
C ASN A 79 -8.84 4.11 13.28
N LYS A 80 -9.17 3.90 14.55
CA LYS A 80 -8.53 4.60 15.68
C LYS A 80 -7.07 4.15 15.86
N ARG A 81 -6.80 2.86 15.70
CA ARG A 81 -5.45 2.30 15.84
C ARG A 81 -4.50 2.81 14.76
N VAL A 82 -4.96 2.87 13.51
CA VAL A 82 -4.12 3.37 12.42
C VAL A 82 -3.82 4.85 12.55
N LYS A 83 -4.79 5.66 13.04
CA LYS A 83 -4.57 7.08 13.30
C LYS A 83 -3.37 7.31 14.23
N LYS A 84 -3.33 6.61 15.37
CA LYS A 84 -2.20 6.70 16.32
C LYS A 84 -0.86 6.29 15.67
N ARG A 85 -0.87 5.26 14.83
CA ARG A 85 0.35 4.80 14.13
C ARG A 85 0.83 5.79 13.09
N ILE A 86 -0.08 6.40 12.34
CA ILE A 86 0.28 7.43 11.36
C ILE A 86 0.87 8.66 12.06
N GLU A 87 0.27 9.13 13.15
CA GLU A 87 0.83 10.24 13.91
C GLU A 87 2.25 9.89 14.44
N ARG A 88 2.45 8.68 14.91
CA ARG A 88 3.78 8.24 15.32
C ARG A 88 4.76 8.16 14.16
N ALA A 89 4.33 7.66 13.01
CA ALA A 89 5.17 7.61 11.81
C ALA A 89 5.52 9.01 11.30
N LYS A 90 4.57 9.95 11.32
CA LYS A 90 4.83 11.36 10.99
C LYS A 90 5.90 11.98 11.89
N SER A 91 5.81 11.73 13.19
CA SER A 91 6.84 12.19 14.14
C SER A 91 8.23 11.62 13.82
N ILE A 92 8.31 10.37 13.39
CA ILE A 92 9.58 9.74 13.01
C ILE A 92 10.16 10.37 11.74
N ILE A 93 9.36 10.54 10.68
CA ILE A 93 9.86 11.13 9.44
C ILE A 93 10.26 12.60 9.60
N GLU A 94 9.54 13.34 10.44
CA GLU A 94 9.88 14.74 10.78
C GLU A 94 11.23 14.83 11.49
N THR A 95 11.56 13.87 12.38
CA THR A 95 12.86 13.81 13.08
C THR A 95 14.04 13.67 12.12
N ILE A 96 13.84 13.02 10.98
CA ILE A 96 14.86 12.85 9.93
C ILE A 96 14.80 13.92 8.84
N GLY A 97 13.99 14.96 9.03
CA GLY A 97 13.88 16.10 8.11
C GLY A 97 12.98 15.88 6.89
N LEU A 98 12.13 14.86 6.91
CA LEU A 98 11.10 14.67 5.87
C LEU A 98 9.80 15.40 6.23
N GLU A 99 9.10 15.83 5.19
CA GLU A 99 7.82 16.50 5.35
C GLU A 99 6.74 15.52 5.84
N LYS A 100 6.03 15.87 6.92
CA LYS A 100 4.94 15.05 7.49
C LYS A 100 3.76 14.84 6.52
N GLU A 101 3.63 15.71 5.54
CA GLU A 101 2.63 15.65 4.46
C GLU A 101 2.83 14.45 3.53
N ARG A 102 3.98 13.76 3.62
CA ARG A 102 4.21 12.49 2.90
C ARG A 102 3.43 11.32 3.46
N LEU A 103 2.93 11.43 4.68
CA LEU A 103 2.06 10.42 5.32
C LEU A 103 0.70 11.02 5.61
N ASN A 104 -0.35 10.48 5.00
CA ASN A 104 -1.71 10.98 5.17
C ASN A 104 -2.70 9.87 5.50
N LEU A 105 -3.68 10.23 6.33
CA LEU A 105 -4.82 9.39 6.67
C LEU A 105 -6.08 10.02 6.12
N ILE A 106 -6.86 9.23 5.39
CA ILE A 106 -8.19 9.60 4.94
C ILE A 106 -9.20 8.74 5.69
N THR A 107 -10.00 9.39 6.51
CA THR A 107 -11.12 8.77 7.21
C THR A 107 -12.40 9.46 6.73
N PRO A 108 -13.23 8.76 5.94
CA PRO A 108 -14.47 9.35 5.44
C PRO A 108 -15.46 9.63 6.55
N ALA A 109 -16.36 10.59 6.33
CA ALA A 109 -17.48 10.80 7.20
C ALA A 109 -18.48 9.63 7.09
N ALA A 110 -19.20 9.34 8.18
CA ALA A 110 -20.28 8.36 8.14
C ALA A 110 -21.41 8.89 7.23
N GLY A 111 -21.86 8.07 6.28
CA GLY A 111 -22.93 8.47 5.34
C GLY A 111 -22.47 9.33 4.15
N ASP A 112 -21.19 9.40 3.89
CA ASP A 112 -20.67 10.06 2.68
C ASP A 112 -20.91 9.17 1.45
N ASP A 113 -21.88 9.54 0.62
CA ASP A 113 -22.25 8.81 -0.60
C ASP A 113 -21.18 8.86 -1.70
N LYS A 114 -20.22 9.78 -1.58
CA LYS A 114 -19.08 9.89 -2.51
C LYS A 114 -17.89 9.05 -2.10
N PHE A 115 -18.01 8.35 -0.99
CA PHE A 115 -16.96 7.52 -0.46
C PHE A 115 -16.71 6.29 -1.33
N SER A 116 -15.67 6.30 -2.14
CA SER A 116 -15.21 5.13 -2.89
C SER A 116 -13.69 5.14 -3.07
N LEU A 117 -13.11 3.97 -3.33
CA LEU A 117 -11.68 3.86 -3.62
C LEU A 117 -11.29 4.69 -4.83
N THR A 118 -12.15 4.71 -5.87
CA THR A 118 -11.92 5.49 -7.10
C THR A 118 -11.84 6.98 -6.81
N THR A 119 -12.86 7.53 -6.13
CA THR A 119 -12.95 8.97 -5.81
C THR A 119 -11.74 9.43 -5.01
N PHE A 120 -11.41 8.72 -3.93
CA PHE A 120 -10.25 9.09 -3.11
C PHE A 120 -8.91 8.91 -3.81
N SER A 121 -8.78 7.89 -4.66
CA SER A 121 -7.55 7.73 -5.44
C SER A 121 -7.33 8.90 -6.39
N GLU A 122 -8.38 9.44 -7.02
CA GLU A 122 -8.29 10.62 -7.88
C GLU A 122 -7.89 11.88 -7.10
N GLU A 123 -8.49 12.11 -5.94
CA GLU A 123 -8.15 13.23 -5.05
C GLU A 123 -6.71 13.13 -4.53
N ILE A 124 -6.30 11.93 -4.09
CA ILE A 124 -4.95 11.65 -3.63
C ILE A 124 -3.94 11.93 -4.73
N MET A 125 -4.19 11.48 -5.95
CA MET A 125 -3.26 11.69 -7.04
C MET A 125 -3.08 13.16 -7.39
N LYS A 126 -4.14 13.97 -7.29
CA LYS A 126 -4.05 15.44 -7.43
C LYS A 126 -3.20 16.06 -6.32
N ALA A 127 -3.46 15.68 -5.07
CA ALA A 127 -2.72 16.18 -3.91
C ALA A 127 -1.25 15.73 -3.92
N ALA A 128 -0.97 14.49 -4.29
CA ALA A 128 0.39 13.96 -4.33
C ALA A 128 1.29 14.64 -5.37
N MET A 129 0.72 15.26 -6.40
CA MET A 129 1.49 16.05 -7.37
C MET A 129 2.18 17.27 -6.76
N THR A 130 1.70 17.77 -5.63
CA THR A 130 2.31 18.92 -4.94
C THR A 130 3.48 18.52 -4.05
N ILE A 131 3.59 17.23 -3.70
CA ILE A 131 4.66 16.72 -2.82
C ILE A 131 5.93 16.54 -3.66
N PRO A 132 7.09 17.09 -3.24
CA PRO A 132 8.34 16.92 -3.96
C PRO A 132 8.82 15.47 -3.94
N ALA A 133 9.68 15.07 -4.89
CA ALA A 133 10.28 13.75 -4.89
C ALA A 133 11.01 13.47 -3.57
N SER A 134 10.93 12.24 -3.07
CA SER A 134 11.54 11.89 -1.79
C SER A 134 13.07 11.86 -1.89
N PRO A 135 13.79 12.58 -1.02
CA PRO A 135 15.25 12.54 -0.99
C PRO A 135 15.81 11.23 -0.44
N VAL A 136 15.00 10.47 0.28
CA VAL A 136 15.40 9.21 0.95
C VAL A 136 15.21 8.00 0.05
N ARG A 137 14.47 8.16 -1.06
CA ARG A 137 14.21 7.07 -1.98
C ARG A 137 15.50 6.50 -2.54
N VAL A 138 15.92 5.36 -2.02
CA VAL A 138 17.03 4.59 -2.58
C VAL A 138 16.53 3.99 -3.89
N VAL A 139 17.06 4.46 -5.02
CA VAL A 139 16.83 3.84 -6.32
C VAL A 139 17.53 2.48 -6.32
N LYS A 140 16.98 1.52 -5.60
CA LYS A 140 17.39 0.12 -5.73
C LYS A 140 16.87 -0.35 -7.09
N ALA A 141 17.79 -0.63 -8.03
CA ALA A 141 17.46 -1.42 -9.20
C ALA A 141 16.70 -2.66 -8.71
N HIS A 142 15.49 -2.88 -9.21
CA HIS A 142 14.70 -4.07 -8.88
C HIS A 142 15.56 -5.31 -9.12
N PRO A 143 15.80 -6.19 -8.15
CA PRO A 143 16.36 -7.50 -8.46
C PRO A 143 15.38 -8.19 -9.42
N PRO A 144 15.88 -8.86 -10.47
CA PRO A 144 15.01 -9.56 -11.40
C PRO A 144 14.16 -10.55 -10.61
N SER A 145 12.85 -10.53 -10.88
CA SER A 145 11.88 -11.47 -10.29
C SER A 145 12.46 -12.88 -10.33
N SER A 146 12.71 -13.48 -9.17
CA SER A 146 13.16 -14.87 -9.07
C SER A 146 12.15 -15.75 -9.78
N LYS A 147 12.56 -16.33 -10.92
CA LYS A 147 11.83 -17.38 -11.60
C LYS A 147 11.59 -18.48 -10.58
N LYS A 148 10.35 -18.86 -10.38
CA LYS A 148 9.97 -20.04 -9.61
C LYS A 148 10.65 -21.24 -10.25
N GLU A 149 11.73 -21.70 -9.66
CA GLU A 149 12.29 -22.99 -10.01
C GLU A 149 11.28 -24.06 -9.66
N GLY A 150 10.89 -24.82 -10.70
CA GLY A 150 9.90 -25.87 -10.62
C GLY A 150 10.32 -26.95 -9.64
N LEU A 151 9.44 -27.23 -8.71
CA LEU A 151 9.51 -28.36 -7.79
C LEU A 151 9.56 -29.66 -8.61
N ARG A 152 10.73 -30.25 -8.73
CA ARG A 152 10.91 -31.57 -9.35
C ARG A 152 10.22 -32.61 -8.46
N SER A 153 9.16 -33.18 -8.97
CA SER A 153 8.48 -34.34 -8.41
C SER A 153 9.43 -35.53 -8.33
N GLY A 154 9.88 -35.88 -7.14
CA GLY A 154 10.62 -37.09 -6.86
C GLY A 154 9.75 -38.34 -7.10
N LYS A 155 10.07 -39.14 -8.12
CA LYS A 155 9.48 -40.45 -8.32
C LYS A 155 9.89 -41.37 -7.17
N ARG A 156 8.94 -41.81 -6.35
CA ARG A 156 9.09 -42.86 -5.36
C ARG A 156 9.25 -44.20 -6.10
N ALA A 157 10.42 -44.83 -6.02
CA ALA A 157 10.66 -46.19 -6.44
C ALA A 157 9.91 -47.14 -5.49
N GLN A 158 9.00 -47.94 -6.04
CA GLN A 158 8.37 -49.06 -5.32
C GLN A 158 9.31 -50.22 -5.29
N GLY A 159 9.80 -50.54 -4.10
CA GLY A 159 10.56 -51.77 -3.86
C GLY A 159 9.63 -52.99 -3.84
N LYS A 160 9.81 -53.89 -4.76
CA LYS A 160 9.20 -55.23 -4.79
C LYS A 160 9.79 -56.07 -3.63
N LYS A 161 8.98 -56.47 -2.65
CA LYS A 161 9.27 -57.58 -1.76
C LYS A 161 8.91 -58.90 -2.47
N LYS A 162 9.90 -59.74 -2.73
CA LYS A 162 9.71 -61.16 -3.04
C LYS A 162 9.59 -61.93 -1.71
N SER A 163 8.51 -62.65 -1.59
CA SER A 163 8.29 -63.69 -0.57
C SER A 163 9.03 -64.96 -0.90
N LYS A 164 9.55 -65.56 0.13
CA LYS A 164 9.80 -67.01 0.22
C LYS A 164 9.28 -67.49 1.52
#